data_7df174beec9a85db55a4bf0877f1afae
#
_entry.id   7df174beec9a85db55a4bf0877f1afae
#
_cell.length_a   1.000
_cell.length_b   1.000
_cell.length_c   1.000
_cell.angle_alpha   90.00
_cell.angle_beta   90.00
_cell.angle_gamma   90.00
#
_symmetry.space_group_name_H-M   'P 1'
#
loop_
_entity.id
_entity.type
_entity.pdbx_description
1 polymer ?
#
loop_
_entity_poly.entity_id
_entity_poly.type
_entity_poly.pdbx_seq_one_letter_code
_entity_poly.pdbx_strand_id
1 'polypeptide(L)'
;DDDYNDYISLAAEAVSNGDEFQKGIIFGGSGQGEAMLANRYPNVRATVYYHFDPEIIKVSREHNNANMLSVGARFLSEEELIESVLFWLEMEFPGEQRHQRRIDKLESQREDE
;
A
#
# COMPACT_ATOMS: atom_id res chain seq x y z
N ASP A 1 -16.52 -14.24 -14.17
CA ASP A 1 -15.19 -14.60 -13.79
C ASP A 1 -14.18 -13.52 -14.14
N ASP A 2 -14.23 -12.50 -13.33
CA ASP A 2 -13.33 -11.36 -13.50
C ASP A 2 -12.03 -11.60 -12.76
N ASP A 3 -10.92 -11.33 -13.44
CA ASP A 3 -9.62 -11.39 -12.79
C ASP A 3 -9.44 -10.14 -11.95
N TYR A 4 -8.98 -10.29 -10.72
CA TYR A 4 -8.69 -9.15 -9.87
C TYR A 4 -7.68 -8.19 -10.51
N ASN A 5 -6.85 -8.70 -11.41
CA ASN A 5 -5.85 -7.90 -12.13
C ASN A 5 -6.47 -6.69 -12.84
N ASP A 6 -7.66 -6.85 -13.41
CA ASP A 6 -8.31 -5.79 -14.17
C ASP A 6 -8.67 -4.59 -13.29
N TYR A 7 -9.14 -4.86 -12.07
CA TYR A 7 -9.56 -3.82 -11.14
C TYR A 7 -8.40 -3.22 -10.36
N ILE A 8 -7.48 -4.07 -9.92
CA ILE A 8 -6.32 -3.62 -9.15
C ILE A 8 -5.42 -2.76 -10.02
N SER A 9 -5.28 -3.09 -11.30
CA SER A 9 -4.48 -2.30 -12.22
C SER A 9 -4.97 -0.86 -12.33
N LEU A 10 -6.28 -0.66 -12.36
CA LEU A 10 -6.86 0.69 -12.42
C LEU A 10 -6.50 1.50 -11.18
N ALA A 11 -6.60 0.89 -10.00
CA ALA A 11 -6.26 1.56 -8.74
C ALA A 11 -4.76 1.87 -8.67
N ALA A 12 -3.92 0.91 -9.03
CA ALA A 12 -2.46 1.07 -9.01
C ALA A 12 -2.02 2.16 -10.00
N GLU A 13 -2.62 2.18 -11.18
CA GLU A 13 -2.31 3.19 -12.19
C GLU A 13 -2.68 4.59 -11.69
N ALA A 14 -3.82 4.73 -11.02
CA ALA A 14 -4.24 6.00 -10.46
C ALA A 14 -3.25 6.51 -9.42
N VAL A 15 -2.76 5.64 -8.54
CA VAL A 15 -1.76 6.01 -7.53
C VAL A 15 -0.41 6.32 -8.20
N SER A 16 -0.02 5.51 -9.19
CA SER A 16 1.24 5.70 -9.91
C SER A 16 1.32 7.07 -10.60
N ASN A 17 0.21 7.52 -11.16
CA ASN A 17 0.14 8.79 -11.88
C ASN A 17 -0.30 9.96 -11.01
N GLY A 18 -0.63 9.72 -9.75
CA GLY A 18 -1.07 10.74 -8.82
C GLY A 18 0.10 11.51 -8.21
N ASP A 19 -0.24 12.50 -7.40
CA ASP A 19 0.76 13.27 -6.66
C ASP A 19 1.17 12.53 -5.37
N GLU A 20 2.04 13.15 -4.58
CA GLU A 20 2.55 12.53 -3.34
C GLU A 20 1.50 12.29 -2.27
N PHE A 21 0.33 12.91 -2.41
CA PHE A 21 -0.79 12.74 -1.46
C PHE A 21 -1.79 11.68 -1.90
N GLN A 22 -1.65 11.18 -3.12
CA GLN A 22 -2.56 10.16 -3.65
C GLN A 22 -2.34 8.83 -2.93
N LYS A 23 -3.42 8.27 -2.38
CA LYS A 23 -3.40 6.98 -1.69
C LYS A 23 -4.46 6.06 -2.24
N GLY A 24 -4.22 4.77 -2.20
CA GLY A 24 -5.17 3.76 -2.65
C GLY A 24 -5.36 2.68 -1.61
N ILE A 25 -6.54 2.12 -1.57
CA ILE A 25 -6.86 0.98 -0.71
C ILE A 25 -7.49 -0.09 -1.58
N ILE A 26 -6.95 -1.28 -1.51
CA ILE A 26 -7.46 -2.43 -2.27
C ILE A 26 -7.77 -3.57 -1.33
N PHE A 27 -8.78 -4.35 -1.67
CA PHE A 27 -9.25 -5.44 -0.85
C PHE A 27 -9.17 -6.74 -1.62
N GLY A 28 -8.76 -7.79 -0.97
CA GLY A 28 -8.75 -9.13 -1.51
C GLY A 28 -8.89 -10.12 -0.38
N GLY A 29 -8.93 -11.41 -0.68
CA GLY A 29 -9.02 -12.44 0.35
C GLY A 29 -7.81 -12.40 1.28
N SER A 30 -6.61 -12.42 0.73
CA SER A 30 -5.36 -12.34 1.49
C SER A 30 -4.67 -10.97 1.32
N GLY A 31 -4.96 -10.27 0.25
CA GLY A 31 -4.30 -9.01 -0.10
C GLY A 31 -2.93 -9.19 -0.73
N GLN A 32 -2.42 -10.41 -0.79
CA GLN A 32 -1.04 -10.64 -1.24
C GLN A 32 -0.84 -10.49 -2.74
N GLY A 33 -1.66 -11.16 -3.53
CA GLY A 33 -1.59 -11.05 -4.99
C GLY A 33 -1.87 -9.63 -5.47
N GLU A 34 -2.82 -8.99 -4.84
CA GLU A 34 -3.18 -7.61 -5.13
C GLU A 34 -2.00 -6.67 -4.90
N ALA A 35 -1.27 -6.85 -3.79
CA ALA A 35 -0.09 -6.04 -3.50
C ALA A 35 1.03 -6.31 -4.50
N MET A 36 1.23 -7.56 -4.87
CA MET A 36 2.26 -7.93 -5.84
C MET A 36 2.02 -7.24 -7.19
N LEU A 37 0.78 -7.21 -7.63
CA LEU A 37 0.42 -6.55 -8.87
C LEU A 37 0.61 -5.04 -8.75
N ALA A 38 0.10 -4.43 -7.67
CA ALA A 38 0.18 -2.99 -7.47
C ALA A 38 1.63 -2.49 -7.46
N ASN A 39 2.54 -3.24 -6.85
CA ASN A 39 3.94 -2.85 -6.74
C ASN A 39 4.71 -2.91 -8.07
N ARG A 40 4.10 -3.41 -9.13
CA ARG A 40 4.71 -3.37 -10.47
C ARG A 40 4.61 -2.00 -11.12
N TYR A 41 3.77 -1.11 -10.59
CA TYR A 41 3.61 0.24 -11.13
C TYR A 41 4.61 1.20 -10.50
N PRO A 42 5.21 2.12 -11.31
CA PRO A 42 6.14 3.12 -10.77
C PRO A 42 5.48 3.95 -9.67
N ASN A 43 6.23 4.29 -8.65
CA ASN A 43 5.81 5.12 -7.53
C ASN A 43 4.69 4.50 -6.66
N VAL A 44 4.39 3.23 -6.86
CA VAL A 44 3.44 2.50 -6.02
C VAL A 44 4.20 1.69 -4.98
N ARG A 45 3.89 1.91 -3.72
CA ARG A 45 4.43 1.18 -2.59
C ARG A 45 3.26 0.61 -1.81
N ALA A 46 2.84 -0.59 -2.22
CA ALA A 46 1.72 -1.28 -1.61
C ALA A 46 2.22 -2.19 -0.49
N THR A 47 1.55 -2.12 0.65
CA THR A 47 1.83 -2.99 1.77
C THR A 47 0.63 -3.88 2.05
N VAL A 48 0.88 -5.12 2.45
CA VAL A 48 -0.17 -6.09 2.75
C VAL A 48 -0.53 -6.01 4.23
N TYR A 49 -1.83 -6.05 4.51
CA TYR A 49 -2.31 -6.03 5.88
C TYR A 49 -3.46 -7.03 6.05
N TYR A 50 -3.23 -8.07 6.81
CA TYR A 50 -4.22 -9.13 6.98
C TYR A 50 -4.35 -9.62 8.43
N HIS A 51 -3.70 -8.96 9.36
CA HIS A 51 -3.76 -9.29 10.78
C HIS A 51 -3.86 -7.99 11.56
N PHE A 52 -4.82 -7.88 12.48
CA PHE A 52 -5.04 -6.64 13.20
C PHE A 52 -3.86 -6.30 14.09
N ASP A 53 -3.05 -5.35 13.65
CA ASP A 53 -1.88 -4.89 14.36
C ASP A 53 -1.57 -3.45 13.95
N PRO A 54 -1.97 -2.47 14.78
CA PRO A 54 -1.73 -1.05 14.48
C PRO A 54 -0.26 -0.71 14.25
N GLU A 55 0.66 -1.45 14.86
CA GLU A 55 2.10 -1.20 14.68
C GLU A 55 2.55 -1.46 13.24
N ILE A 56 1.96 -2.47 12.59
CA ILE A 56 2.25 -2.76 11.17
C ILE A 56 1.84 -1.58 10.31
N ILE A 57 0.67 -1.01 10.59
CA ILE A 57 0.16 0.16 9.86
C ILE A 57 1.08 1.35 10.05
N LYS A 58 1.47 1.60 11.31
CA LYS A 58 2.36 2.70 11.65
C LYS A 58 3.68 2.61 10.91
N VAL A 59 4.31 1.44 10.92
CA VAL A 59 5.58 1.21 10.24
C VAL A 59 5.45 1.41 8.73
N SER A 60 4.35 0.95 8.13
CA SER A 60 4.16 1.10 6.68
C SER A 60 4.14 2.56 6.26
N ARG A 61 3.58 3.44 7.11
CA ARG A 61 3.54 4.86 6.83
C ARG A 61 4.82 5.58 7.25
N GLU A 62 5.28 5.36 8.48
CA GLU A 62 6.43 6.09 9.03
C GLU A 62 7.74 5.72 8.37
N HIS A 63 7.94 4.45 8.05
CA HIS A 63 9.22 3.98 7.49
C HIS A 63 9.21 3.90 5.98
N ASN A 64 8.13 3.45 5.38
CA ASN A 64 8.11 3.12 3.97
C ASN A 64 7.26 4.04 3.11
N ASN A 65 6.55 4.98 3.74
CA ASN A 65 5.63 5.87 3.03
C ASN A 65 4.77 5.08 2.04
N ALA A 66 4.19 3.97 2.51
CA ALA A 66 3.32 3.15 1.68
C ALA A 66 2.14 3.99 1.21
N ASN A 67 1.87 3.98 -0.08
CA ASN A 67 0.77 4.76 -0.65
C ASN A 67 -0.41 3.90 -1.11
N MET A 68 -0.29 2.58 -0.97
CA MET A 68 -1.41 1.67 -1.15
C MET A 68 -1.45 0.67 0.00
N LEU A 69 -2.63 0.45 0.53
CA LEU A 69 -2.88 -0.56 1.55
C LEU A 69 -3.66 -1.70 0.89
N SER A 70 -3.07 -2.88 0.86
CA SER A 70 -3.71 -4.07 0.32
C SER A 70 -4.24 -4.91 1.48
N VAL A 71 -5.55 -4.91 1.67
CA VAL A 71 -6.18 -5.49 2.84
C VAL A 71 -6.65 -6.92 2.55
N GLY A 72 -6.20 -7.86 3.37
CA GLY A 72 -6.67 -9.23 3.35
C GLY A 72 -7.96 -9.36 4.14
N ALA A 73 -9.07 -9.04 3.52
CA ALA A 73 -10.37 -8.92 4.19
C ALA A 73 -10.87 -10.22 4.81
N ARG A 74 -10.38 -11.36 4.33
CA ARG A 74 -10.77 -12.67 4.87
C ARG A 74 -10.34 -12.85 6.33
N PHE A 75 -9.28 -12.16 6.74
CA PHE A 75 -8.64 -12.36 8.05
C PHE A 75 -8.98 -11.29 9.08
N LEU A 76 -9.83 -10.33 8.72
CA LEU A 76 -10.17 -9.20 9.58
C LEU A 76 -11.68 -9.10 9.78
N SER A 77 -12.10 -8.70 10.97
CA SER A 77 -13.50 -8.37 11.20
C SER A 77 -13.79 -7.01 10.54
N GLU A 78 -15.06 -6.71 10.35
CA GLU A 78 -15.47 -5.43 9.77
C GLU A 78 -14.98 -4.24 10.62
N GLU A 79 -15.08 -4.36 11.94
CA GLU A 79 -14.60 -3.31 12.85
C GLU A 79 -13.09 -3.11 12.76
N GLU A 80 -12.33 -4.22 12.75
CA GLU A 80 -10.89 -4.18 12.60
C GLU A 80 -10.49 -3.54 11.29
N LEU A 81 -11.20 -3.88 10.22
CA LEU A 81 -10.93 -3.36 8.89
C LEU A 81 -11.14 -1.84 8.83
N ILE A 82 -12.28 -1.38 9.32
CA ILE A 82 -12.61 0.05 9.31
C ILE A 82 -11.62 0.84 10.17
N GLU A 83 -11.34 0.37 11.38
CA GLU A 83 -10.40 1.01 12.29
C GLU A 83 -9.01 1.10 11.67
N SER A 84 -8.55 0.03 11.06
CA SER A 84 -7.23 -0.03 10.45
C SER A 84 -7.10 0.92 9.26
N VAL A 85 -8.11 0.96 8.40
CA VAL A 85 -8.12 1.85 7.22
C VAL A 85 -8.08 3.31 7.66
N LEU A 86 -8.90 3.68 8.63
CA LEU A 86 -8.94 5.06 9.13
C LEU A 86 -7.59 5.44 9.76
N PHE A 87 -7.01 4.56 10.55
CA PHE A 87 -5.71 4.79 11.16
C PHE A 87 -4.62 4.99 10.12
N TRP A 88 -4.61 4.14 9.09
CA TRP A 88 -3.63 4.23 8.01
C TRP A 88 -3.74 5.55 7.24
N LEU A 89 -4.96 6.00 6.97
CA LEU A 89 -5.20 7.24 6.25
C LEU A 89 -4.74 8.48 7.05
N GLU A 90 -4.79 8.40 8.37
CA GLU A 90 -4.40 9.51 9.25
C GLU A 90 -2.89 9.57 9.50
N MET A 91 -2.17 8.46 9.32
CA MET A 91 -0.73 8.43 9.57
C MET A 91 0.06 9.14 8.48
N GLU A 92 0.95 10.00 8.90
CA GLU A 92 1.80 10.75 7.98
C GLU A 92 3.20 10.13 7.92
N PHE A 93 3.86 10.35 6.79
CA PHE A 93 5.27 9.97 6.63
C PHE A 93 6.13 11.14 7.14
N PRO A 94 6.91 10.94 8.20
CA PRO A 94 7.70 12.05 8.77
C PRO A 94 8.90 12.46 7.90
N GLY A 95 9.25 11.67 6.89
CA GLY A 95 10.31 12.03 5.95
C GLY A 95 11.71 11.91 6.52
N GLU A 96 11.92 11.02 7.48
CA GLU A 96 13.26 10.79 8.01
C GLU A 96 14.22 10.38 6.90
N GLN A 97 15.41 10.99 6.91
CA GLN A 97 16.39 10.86 5.82
C GLN A 97 16.75 9.41 5.50
N ARG A 98 16.92 8.56 6.51
CA ARG A 98 17.27 7.15 6.30
C ARG A 98 16.17 6.37 5.58
N HIS A 99 14.91 6.67 5.90
CA HIS A 99 13.76 6.01 5.26
C HIS A 99 13.55 6.53 3.86
N GLN A 100 13.67 7.83 3.66
CA GLN A 100 13.55 8.44 2.34
C GLN A 100 14.62 7.89 1.38
N ARG A 101 15.85 7.74 1.87
CA ARG A 101 16.95 7.19 1.07
C ARG A 101 16.64 5.77 0.58
N ARG A 102 16.05 4.94 1.46
CA ARG A 102 15.68 3.57 1.10
C ARG A 102 14.56 3.54 0.08
N ILE A 103 13.59 4.43 0.22
CA ILE A 103 12.49 4.56 -0.74
C ILE A 103 13.04 4.99 -2.10
N ASP A 104 13.93 5.97 -2.12
CA ASP A 104 14.55 6.45 -3.35
C ASP A 104 15.32 5.34 -4.07
N LYS A 105 16.03 4.52 -3.32
CA LYS A 105 16.73 3.37 -3.88
C LYS A 105 15.77 2.33 -4.48
N LEU A 106 14.65 2.10 -3.81
CA LEU A 106 13.63 1.18 -4.30
C LEU A 106 13.07 1.64 -5.63
N GLU A 107 12.73 2.92 -5.75
CA GLU A 107 12.21 3.47 -7.01
C GLU A 107 13.27 3.46 -8.12
N SER A 108 14.52 3.76 -7.76
CA SER A 108 15.64 3.73 -8.71
C SER A 108 15.86 2.32 -9.27
N GLN A 109 15.78 1.30 -8.43
CA GLN A 109 15.95 -0.08 -8.87
C GLN A 109 14.87 -0.49 -9.87
N ARG A 110 13.65 0.01 -9.70
CA ARG A 110 12.56 -0.23 -10.63
C ARG A 110 12.83 0.40 -11.99
N GLU A 111 13.38 1.60 -11.99
CA GLU A 111 13.69 2.33 -13.23
C GLU A 111 14.76 1.63 -14.06
N ASP A 112 15.65 0.89 -13.41
CA ASP A 112 16.74 0.17 -14.07
C ASP A 112 16.28 -1.13 -14.75
N GLU A 113 15.04 -1.52 -14.54
CA GLU A 113 14.44 -2.67 -15.19
C GLU A 113 13.85 -2.25 -16.56
#